data_fab27390935e24041875979f2b8826a6
#
_entry.id   fab27390935e24041875979f2b8826a6
#
_cell.length_a   1.000
_cell.length_b   1.000
_cell.length_c   1.000
_cell.angle_alpha   90.00
_cell.angle_beta   90.00
_cell.angle_gamma   90.00
#
_symmetry.space_group_name_H-M   'P 1'
#
loop_
_entity.id
_entity.type
_entity.pdbx_description
1 polymer ?
#
loop_
_entity_poly.entity_id
_entity_poly.type
_entity_poly.pdbx_seq_one_letter_code
_entity_poly.pdbx_strand_id
1 'polypeptide(L)'
;MLARIAWVWQLIELMLLGMFAGWLVVGRGWTAIAALACAVGIFFGWRIAGNAVTFLVASRVNREHSQSTQRGVLEFLCLAVREGWTFTRAYACHQLLPGVFGREGPADRSIGERTIVLLVHGYWCNGGVWCYYVRWLEARGFAVFTVSLEPLYGSLEDNARMLAARIDSILISTGAERLSLVGHSMGGLVSRAYLRRCGAARVDRIVTLGSPHQGTELAGVAYGENGRAMRIGSAWLNDPSNVQGLEQVRNGVTTIISRDDNIVAPYRNGTLPLARSIEIAGIGHLSMVASRAVFEIVATVLSDGQPPARGSRA
;
A
#
# COMPACT_ATOMS: atom_id res chain seq x y z
N MET A 1 0.49 17.06 0.26
CA MET A 1 -0.89 17.37 -0.22
C MET A 1 -1.92 16.46 0.44
N LEU A 2 -1.81 15.14 0.34
CA LEU A 2 -2.79 14.18 0.88
C LEU A 2 -3.07 14.37 2.38
N ALA A 3 -2.04 14.53 3.21
CA ALA A 3 -2.22 14.73 4.64
C ALA A 3 -3.14 15.93 4.95
N ARG A 4 -3.00 17.05 4.22
CA ARG A 4 -3.89 18.23 4.38
C ARG A 4 -5.33 17.92 4.00
N ILE A 5 -5.54 17.20 2.89
CA ILE A 5 -6.88 16.77 2.44
C ILE A 5 -7.49 15.85 3.50
N ALA A 6 -6.73 14.87 4.00
CA ALA A 6 -7.18 13.94 5.02
C ALA A 6 -7.54 14.66 6.34
N TRP A 7 -6.76 15.66 6.77
CA TRP A 7 -7.08 16.49 7.93
C TRP A 7 -8.39 17.24 7.76
N VAL A 8 -8.56 17.93 6.61
CA VAL A 8 -9.81 18.69 6.32
C VAL A 8 -11.01 17.74 6.31
N TRP A 9 -10.88 16.61 5.63
CA TRP A 9 -11.95 15.59 5.60
C TRP A 9 -12.30 15.08 7.00
N GLN A 10 -11.29 14.75 7.80
CA GLN A 10 -11.50 14.24 9.16
C GLN A 10 -12.17 15.26 10.07
N LEU A 11 -11.79 16.55 9.96
CA LEU A 11 -12.42 17.63 10.72
C LEU A 11 -13.89 17.82 10.32
N ILE A 12 -14.20 17.82 9.02
CA ILE A 12 -15.59 17.91 8.52
C ILE A 12 -16.41 16.72 9.04
N GLU A 13 -15.88 15.51 8.95
CA GLU A 13 -16.58 14.31 9.41
C GLU A 13 -16.87 14.38 10.91
N LEU A 14 -15.88 14.72 11.73
CA LEU A 14 -16.06 14.84 13.18
C LEU A 14 -17.06 15.96 13.55
N MET A 15 -17.04 17.07 12.82
CA MET A 15 -18.00 18.16 13.00
C MET A 15 -19.43 17.67 12.67
N LEU A 16 -19.64 17.02 11.54
CA LEU A 16 -20.96 16.50 11.14
C LEU A 16 -21.48 15.47 12.13
N LEU A 17 -20.63 14.56 12.59
CA LEU A 17 -21.00 13.56 13.59
C LEU A 17 -21.31 14.20 14.95
N GLY A 18 -20.56 15.23 15.36
CA GLY A 18 -20.81 16.00 16.56
C GLY A 18 -22.16 16.75 16.49
N MET A 19 -22.45 17.41 15.37
CA MET A 19 -23.73 18.07 15.12
C MET A 19 -24.88 17.08 15.16
N PHE A 20 -24.71 15.93 14.53
CA PHE A 20 -25.72 14.85 14.53
C PHE A 20 -25.96 14.30 15.94
N ALA A 21 -24.91 14.04 16.72
CA ALA A 21 -25.04 13.61 18.10
C ALA A 21 -25.71 14.68 18.98
N GLY A 22 -25.38 15.96 18.80
CA GLY A 22 -26.04 17.08 19.46
C GLY A 22 -27.53 17.17 19.15
N TRP A 23 -27.90 16.97 17.88
CA TRP A 23 -29.29 16.92 17.45
C TRP A 23 -30.06 15.75 18.09
N LEU A 24 -29.44 14.56 18.20
CA LEU A 24 -30.04 13.42 18.91
C LEU A 24 -30.33 13.73 20.38
N VAL A 25 -29.41 14.42 21.06
CA VAL A 25 -29.58 14.77 22.47
C VAL A 25 -30.67 15.85 22.63
N VAL A 26 -30.52 16.99 21.95
CA VAL A 26 -31.37 18.16 22.14
C VAL A 26 -32.72 18.01 21.42
N GLY A 27 -32.71 17.53 20.18
CA GLY A 27 -33.90 17.44 19.34
C GLY A 27 -34.71 16.15 19.52
N ARG A 28 -34.08 15.07 19.99
CA ARG A 28 -34.72 13.74 20.10
C ARG A 28 -34.76 13.19 21.52
N GLY A 29 -34.14 13.88 22.49
CA GLY A 29 -34.12 13.48 23.90
C GLY A 29 -33.24 12.26 24.21
N TRP A 30 -32.30 11.91 23.35
CA TRP A 30 -31.39 10.80 23.60
C TRP A 30 -30.41 11.15 24.74
N THR A 31 -29.95 10.12 25.46
CA THR A 31 -28.82 10.32 26.38
C THR A 31 -27.55 10.62 25.59
N ALA A 32 -26.64 11.44 26.15
CA ALA A 32 -25.37 11.77 25.50
C ALA A 32 -24.54 10.51 25.16
N ILE A 33 -24.60 9.48 26.01
CA ILE A 33 -23.90 8.21 25.80
C ILE A 33 -24.46 7.49 24.55
N ALA A 34 -25.79 7.40 24.44
CA ALA A 34 -26.42 6.75 23.30
C ALA A 34 -26.16 7.50 21.98
N ALA A 35 -26.22 8.85 22.01
CA ALA A 35 -25.91 9.67 20.85
C ALA A 35 -24.43 9.53 20.41
N LEU A 36 -23.50 9.52 21.37
CA LEU A 36 -22.08 9.29 21.09
C LEU A 36 -21.84 7.87 20.51
N ALA A 37 -22.44 6.85 21.11
CA ALA A 37 -22.33 5.47 20.59
C ALA A 37 -22.85 5.35 19.17
N CYS A 38 -23.96 6.03 18.84
CA CYS A 38 -24.51 6.10 17.49
C CYS A 38 -23.52 6.78 16.51
N ALA A 39 -22.96 7.93 16.89
CA ALA A 39 -21.98 8.66 16.07
C ALA A 39 -20.71 7.81 15.83
N VAL A 40 -20.19 7.14 16.84
CA VAL A 40 -19.05 6.20 16.73
C VAL A 40 -19.41 5.02 15.82
N GLY A 41 -20.63 4.47 15.97
CA GLY A 41 -21.14 3.40 15.10
C GLY A 41 -21.19 3.82 13.63
N ILE A 42 -21.64 5.06 13.34
CA ILE A 42 -21.66 5.62 11.98
C ILE A 42 -20.21 5.81 11.49
N PHE A 43 -19.31 6.36 12.31
CA PHE A 43 -17.90 6.60 11.97
C PHE A 43 -17.19 5.34 11.45
N PHE A 44 -17.40 4.20 12.09
CA PHE A 44 -16.83 2.92 11.65
C PHE A 44 -17.69 2.22 10.60
N GLY A 45 -19.01 2.29 10.76
CA GLY A 45 -19.98 1.52 9.97
C GLY A 45 -19.87 1.80 8.47
N TRP A 46 -19.81 3.08 8.07
CA TRP A 46 -19.73 3.42 6.65
C TRP A 46 -18.40 2.96 6.01
N ARG A 47 -17.30 2.96 6.76
CA ARG A 47 -16.01 2.46 6.30
C ARG A 47 -16.02 0.95 6.10
N ILE A 48 -16.64 0.22 7.04
CA ILE A 48 -16.81 -1.23 6.90
C ILE A 48 -17.74 -1.54 5.72
N ALA A 49 -18.86 -0.81 5.58
CA ALA A 49 -19.81 -0.98 4.49
C ALA A 49 -19.15 -0.68 3.12
N GLY A 50 -18.40 0.39 3.01
CA GLY A 50 -17.65 0.72 1.80
C GLY A 50 -16.68 -0.38 1.39
N ASN A 51 -15.91 -0.91 2.35
CA ASN A 51 -15.02 -2.05 2.08
C ASN A 51 -15.80 -3.33 1.75
N ALA A 52 -16.95 -3.59 2.39
CA ALA A 52 -17.79 -4.72 2.03
C ALA A 52 -18.28 -4.64 0.57
N VAL A 53 -18.64 -3.44 0.10
CA VAL A 53 -18.99 -3.22 -1.31
C VAL A 53 -17.83 -3.53 -2.23
N THR A 54 -16.61 -3.08 -1.93
CA THR A 54 -15.42 -3.40 -2.77
C THR A 54 -15.14 -4.91 -2.79
N PHE A 55 -15.30 -5.63 -1.67
CA PHE A 55 -15.20 -7.10 -1.64
C PHE A 55 -16.28 -7.79 -2.49
N LEU A 56 -17.53 -7.29 -2.48
CA LEU A 56 -18.60 -7.82 -3.32
C LEU A 56 -18.29 -7.63 -4.81
N VAL A 57 -17.85 -6.43 -5.20
CA VAL A 57 -17.44 -6.13 -6.57
C VAL A 57 -16.28 -7.03 -6.99
N ALA A 58 -15.21 -7.10 -6.19
CA ALA A 58 -14.06 -7.94 -6.49
C ALA A 58 -14.43 -9.43 -6.58
N SER A 59 -15.32 -9.92 -5.70
CA SER A 59 -15.82 -11.30 -5.75
C SER A 59 -16.61 -11.59 -7.03
N ARG A 60 -17.40 -10.63 -7.51
CA ARG A 60 -18.10 -10.74 -8.79
C ARG A 60 -17.12 -10.80 -9.94
N VAL A 61 -16.20 -9.85 -10.02
CA VAL A 61 -15.16 -9.79 -11.07
C VAL A 61 -14.32 -11.08 -11.09
N ASN A 62 -13.88 -11.56 -9.92
CA ASN A 62 -13.12 -12.81 -9.83
C ASN A 62 -13.94 -14.03 -10.32
N ARG A 63 -15.25 -14.09 -10.07
CA ARG A 63 -16.12 -15.14 -10.63
C ARG A 63 -16.21 -15.08 -12.15
N GLU A 64 -16.41 -13.89 -12.71
CA GLU A 64 -16.47 -13.68 -14.17
C GLU A 64 -15.19 -14.12 -14.89
N HIS A 65 -14.04 -14.04 -14.19
CA HIS A 65 -12.73 -14.47 -14.70
C HIS A 65 -12.30 -15.88 -14.23
N SER A 66 -13.22 -16.70 -13.73
CA SER A 66 -12.94 -18.05 -13.22
C SER A 66 -11.87 -18.12 -12.13
N GLN A 67 -11.75 -17.06 -11.34
CA GLN A 67 -10.79 -16.93 -10.22
C GLN A 67 -11.51 -16.89 -8.86
N SER A 68 -12.75 -17.41 -8.80
CA SER A 68 -13.58 -17.30 -7.59
C SER A 68 -12.98 -18.04 -6.40
N THR A 69 -12.99 -17.38 -5.26
CA THR A 69 -12.87 -17.99 -3.95
C THR A 69 -14.25 -18.02 -3.30
N GLN A 70 -14.76 -19.22 -3.03
CA GLN A 70 -15.99 -19.34 -2.27
C GLN A 70 -15.70 -19.00 -0.81
N ARG A 71 -16.45 -18.06 -0.24
CA ARG A 71 -16.32 -17.62 1.15
C ARG A 71 -17.66 -17.77 1.87
N GLY A 72 -17.59 -18.21 3.11
CA GLY A 72 -18.73 -18.16 4.01
C GLY A 72 -19.04 -16.71 4.42
N VAL A 73 -20.30 -16.47 4.84
CA VAL A 73 -20.75 -15.13 5.27
C VAL A 73 -19.88 -14.58 6.40
N LEU A 74 -19.51 -15.42 7.37
CA LEU A 74 -18.69 -15.01 8.51
C LEU A 74 -17.28 -14.58 8.07
N GLU A 75 -16.65 -15.34 7.17
CA GLU A 75 -15.33 -14.99 6.62
C GLU A 75 -15.37 -13.66 5.87
N PHE A 76 -16.41 -13.45 5.06
CA PHE A 76 -16.64 -12.19 4.36
C PHE A 76 -16.78 -11.01 5.33
N LEU A 77 -17.58 -11.15 6.38
CA LEU A 77 -17.74 -10.11 7.39
C LEU A 77 -16.44 -9.82 8.13
N CYS A 78 -15.67 -10.85 8.49
CA CYS A 78 -14.37 -10.67 9.12
C CYS A 78 -13.39 -9.91 8.22
N LEU A 79 -13.38 -10.21 6.91
CA LEU A 79 -12.56 -9.48 5.93
C LEU A 79 -12.98 -8.00 5.84
N ALA A 80 -14.28 -7.73 5.71
CA ALA A 80 -14.80 -6.37 5.61
C ALA A 80 -14.51 -5.53 6.87
N VAL A 81 -14.70 -6.13 8.05
CA VAL A 81 -14.39 -5.47 9.33
C VAL A 81 -12.90 -5.18 9.45
N ARG A 82 -12.04 -6.17 9.14
CA ARG A 82 -10.59 -6.00 9.22
C ARG A 82 -10.07 -4.95 8.25
N GLU A 83 -10.57 -4.95 7.02
CA GLU A 83 -10.19 -3.97 6.01
C GLU A 83 -10.69 -2.57 6.39
N GLY A 84 -11.96 -2.44 6.84
CA GLY A 84 -12.53 -1.20 7.32
C GLY A 84 -11.78 -0.63 8.55
N TRP A 85 -11.34 -1.49 9.46
CA TRP A 85 -10.50 -1.09 10.58
C TRP A 85 -9.13 -0.60 10.12
N THR A 86 -8.48 -1.34 9.21
CA THR A 86 -7.18 -0.94 8.64
C THR A 86 -7.29 0.38 7.88
N PHE A 87 -8.35 0.55 7.08
CA PHE A 87 -8.68 1.80 6.40
C PHE A 87 -8.82 2.96 7.40
N THR A 88 -9.60 2.75 8.47
CA THR A 88 -9.78 3.76 9.51
C THR A 88 -8.45 4.20 10.11
N ARG A 89 -7.59 3.25 10.52
CA ARG A 89 -6.28 3.57 11.11
C ARG A 89 -5.36 4.25 10.11
N ALA A 90 -5.36 3.83 8.86
CA ALA A 90 -4.55 4.45 7.82
C ALA A 90 -4.96 5.91 7.58
N TYR A 91 -6.25 6.17 7.35
CA TYR A 91 -6.72 7.48 6.92
C TYR A 91 -7.10 8.43 8.06
N ALA A 92 -7.50 7.92 9.22
CA ALA A 92 -7.83 8.75 10.38
C ALA A 92 -6.65 8.94 11.36
N CYS A 93 -5.52 8.26 11.17
CA CYS A 93 -4.36 8.37 12.05
C CYS A 93 -3.04 8.48 11.26
N HIS A 94 -2.60 7.40 10.61
CA HIS A 94 -1.22 7.29 10.14
C HIS A 94 -0.89 8.27 9.02
N GLN A 95 -1.77 8.43 8.04
CA GLN A 95 -1.57 9.31 6.89
C GLN A 95 -1.79 10.79 7.20
N LEU A 96 -2.36 11.12 8.37
CA LEU A 96 -2.44 12.50 8.85
C LEU A 96 -1.06 13.07 9.21
N LEU A 97 -0.15 12.21 9.68
CA LEU A 97 1.17 12.58 10.18
C LEU A 97 2.28 11.74 9.51
N PRO A 98 2.49 11.86 8.18
CA PRO A 98 3.46 11.04 7.46
C PRO A 98 4.90 11.23 7.96
N GLY A 99 5.25 12.40 8.48
CA GLY A 99 6.56 12.65 9.08
C GLY A 99 6.80 11.90 10.40
N VAL A 100 5.73 11.49 11.10
CA VAL A 100 5.82 10.70 12.35
C VAL A 100 5.80 9.20 12.06
N PHE A 101 4.92 8.77 11.16
CA PHE A 101 4.67 7.36 10.89
C PHE A 101 5.45 6.80 9.70
N GLY A 102 5.94 7.65 8.81
CA GLY A 102 6.86 7.32 7.73
C GLY A 102 8.33 7.60 8.11
N ARG A 103 9.20 7.49 7.12
CA ARG A 103 10.64 7.78 7.21
C ARG A 103 11.08 8.57 5.97
N GLU A 104 10.56 9.79 5.85
CA GLU A 104 10.83 10.68 4.70
C GLU A 104 12.01 11.63 4.95
N GLY A 105 12.50 11.70 6.17
CA GLY A 105 13.65 12.51 6.54
C GLY A 105 14.96 12.14 5.81
N PRO A 106 16.02 12.93 5.99
CA PRO A 106 17.33 12.63 5.44
C PRO A 106 17.83 11.29 6.00
N ALA A 107 18.58 10.57 5.17
CA ALA A 107 19.27 9.36 5.62
C ALA A 107 20.52 9.75 6.41
N ASP A 108 20.80 9.03 7.49
CA ASP A 108 22.01 9.20 8.29
C ASP A 108 23.08 8.18 7.83
N ARG A 109 24.33 8.60 7.75
CA ARG A 109 25.49 7.71 7.48
C ARG A 109 25.68 6.63 8.54
N SER A 110 25.08 6.78 9.72
CA SER A 110 25.14 5.79 10.81
C SER A 110 24.42 4.46 10.52
N ILE A 111 23.81 4.31 9.32
CA ILE A 111 23.11 3.06 8.98
C ILE A 111 24.06 1.85 8.83
N GLY A 112 25.39 2.07 8.66
CA GLY A 112 26.39 1.01 8.52
C GLY A 112 26.09 0.06 7.34
N GLU A 113 26.33 -1.23 7.51
CA GLU A 113 26.13 -2.29 6.50
C GLU A 113 24.66 -2.76 6.41
N ARG A 114 23.69 -2.05 7.03
CA ARG A 114 22.29 -2.47 7.00
C ARG A 114 21.71 -2.40 5.60
N THR A 115 20.91 -3.39 5.27
CA THR A 115 20.14 -3.38 4.02
C THR A 115 19.13 -2.25 4.03
N ILE A 116 19.17 -1.45 2.97
CA ILE A 116 18.27 -0.32 2.79
C ILE A 116 17.00 -0.79 2.10
N VAL A 117 15.85 -0.43 2.67
CA VAL A 117 14.52 -0.69 2.13
C VAL A 117 13.78 0.63 1.95
N LEU A 118 13.33 0.91 0.72
CA LEU A 118 12.47 2.04 0.40
C LEU A 118 11.05 1.55 0.15
N LEU A 119 10.11 2.04 0.95
CA LEU A 119 8.71 1.69 0.90
C LEU A 119 7.94 2.69 0.02
N VAL A 120 7.27 2.18 -1.02
CA VAL A 120 6.56 2.96 -2.04
C VAL A 120 5.07 2.70 -1.93
N HIS A 121 4.32 3.71 -1.53
CA HIS A 121 2.88 3.59 -1.26
C HIS A 121 2.03 3.53 -2.54
N GLY A 122 0.75 3.16 -2.36
CA GLY A 122 -0.25 3.07 -3.41
C GLY A 122 -0.99 4.38 -3.70
N TYR A 123 -2.01 4.25 -4.54
CA TYR A 123 -2.93 5.33 -4.91
C TYR A 123 -3.64 5.88 -3.68
N TRP A 124 -3.80 7.21 -3.58
CA TRP A 124 -4.39 7.88 -2.43
C TRP A 124 -3.74 7.55 -1.07
N CYS A 125 -2.45 7.28 -1.06
CA CYS A 125 -1.69 7.07 0.15
C CYS A 125 -0.52 8.07 0.24
N ASN A 126 0.16 8.07 1.38
CA ASN A 126 1.44 8.70 1.63
C ASN A 126 2.33 7.77 2.48
N GLY A 127 3.55 8.21 2.81
CA GLY A 127 4.50 7.41 3.57
C GLY A 127 4.00 6.91 4.92
N GLY A 128 3.02 7.57 5.53
CA GLY A 128 2.43 7.18 6.82
C GLY A 128 1.70 5.84 6.80
N VAL A 129 1.23 5.37 5.64
CA VAL A 129 0.58 4.05 5.51
C VAL A 129 1.49 2.91 5.94
N TRP A 130 2.80 3.10 5.87
CA TRP A 130 3.82 2.13 6.19
C TRP A 130 4.19 2.03 7.68
N CYS A 131 3.45 2.68 8.57
CA CYS A 131 3.71 2.75 10.02
C CYS A 131 4.15 1.42 10.65
N TYR A 132 3.47 0.30 10.29
CA TYR A 132 3.81 -1.03 10.80
C TYR A 132 5.08 -1.58 10.18
N TYR A 133 5.23 -1.49 8.87
CA TYR A 133 6.39 -2.00 8.14
C TYR A 133 7.67 -1.28 8.56
N VAL A 134 7.61 0.04 8.77
CA VAL A 134 8.75 0.80 9.29
C VAL A 134 9.23 0.18 10.61
N ARG A 135 8.33 0.03 11.58
CA ARG A 135 8.69 -0.52 12.90
C ARG A 135 9.19 -1.97 12.83
N TRP A 136 8.53 -2.80 12.02
CA TRP A 136 8.85 -4.21 11.94
C TRP A 136 10.17 -4.46 11.20
N LEU A 137 10.45 -3.72 10.15
CA LEU A 137 11.70 -3.84 9.40
C LEU A 137 12.87 -3.25 10.19
N GLU A 138 12.69 -2.09 10.86
CA GLU A 138 13.71 -1.53 11.75
C GLU A 138 14.06 -2.50 12.89
N ALA A 139 13.06 -3.16 13.48
CA ALA A 139 13.27 -4.19 14.50
C ALA A 139 14.02 -5.44 13.97
N ARG A 140 14.04 -5.65 12.65
CA ARG A 140 14.81 -6.69 11.97
C ARG A 140 16.19 -6.23 11.49
N GLY A 141 16.59 -5.00 11.81
CA GLY A 141 17.89 -4.46 11.45
C GLY A 141 17.98 -3.83 10.07
N PHE A 142 16.87 -3.67 9.33
CA PHE A 142 16.86 -2.95 8.07
C PHE A 142 16.95 -1.43 8.30
N ALA A 143 17.56 -0.72 7.36
CA ALA A 143 17.48 0.73 7.27
C ALA A 143 16.29 1.09 6.38
N VAL A 144 15.24 1.70 6.97
CA VAL A 144 13.95 1.88 6.32
C VAL A 144 13.70 3.33 5.96
N PHE A 145 13.24 3.54 4.73
CA PHE A 145 12.83 4.85 4.22
C PHE A 145 11.46 4.74 3.56
N THR A 146 10.76 5.86 3.51
CA THR A 146 9.50 6.00 2.77
C THR A 146 9.60 7.15 1.78
N VAL A 147 8.71 7.17 0.82
CA VAL A 147 8.50 8.28 -0.10
C VAL A 147 7.02 8.62 -0.14
N SER A 148 6.67 9.91 -0.19
CA SER A 148 5.32 10.37 -0.53
C SER A 148 5.30 10.87 -1.96
N LEU A 149 4.46 10.26 -2.79
CA LEU A 149 4.33 10.54 -4.21
C LEU A 149 3.26 11.62 -4.42
N GLU A 150 3.66 12.79 -4.88
CA GLU A 150 2.77 13.94 -5.14
C GLU A 150 3.08 14.55 -6.52
N PRO A 151 2.11 15.02 -7.28
CA PRO A 151 0.69 15.18 -6.95
C PRO A 151 -0.09 13.85 -6.98
N LEU A 152 -1.20 13.77 -6.23
CA LEU A 152 -2.02 12.56 -6.05
C LEU A 152 -2.53 11.95 -7.37
N TYR A 153 -2.72 12.75 -8.38
CA TYR A 153 -3.33 12.39 -9.67
C TYR A 153 -2.35 12.45 -10.85
N GLY A 154 -1.07 12.61 -10.55
CA GLY A 154 0.01 12.65 -11.54
C GLY A 154 0.18 11.32 -12.27
N SER A 155 0.98 11.34 -13.33
CA SER A 155 1.30 10.13 -14.09
C SER A 155 2.22 9.19 -13.29
N LEU A 156 2.26 7.91 -13.70
CA LEU A 156 3.24 6.96 -13.14
C LEU A 156 4.68 7.41 -13.43
N GLU A 157 4.89 8.15 -14.52
CA GLU A 157 6.20 8.71 -14.90
C GLU A 157 6.63 9.86 -13.98
N ASP A 158 5.69 10.71 -13.57
CA ASP A 158 5.96 11.76 -12.58
C ASP A 158 6.34 11.13 -11.24
N ASN A 159 5.60 10.13 -10.82
CA ASN A 159 5.86 9.38 -9.61
C ASN A 159 7.23 8.65 -9.69
N ALA A 160 7.59 8.11 -10.86
CA ALA A 160 8.90 7.48 -11.07
C ALA A 160 10.05 8.49 -10.98
N ARG A 161 9.86 9.74 -11.43
CA ARG A 161 10.85 10.81 -11.24
C ARG A 161 11.07 11.14 -9.77
N MET A 162 9.99 11.21 -8.99
CA MET A 162 10.07 11.44 -7.55
C MET A 162 10.75 10.27 -6.83
N LEU A 163 10.41 9.04 -7.21
CA LEU A 163 11.06 7.84 -6.69
C LEU A 163 12.55 7.84 -7.00
N ALA A 164 12.96 8.22 -8.22
CA ALA A 164 14.35 8.33 -8.63
C ALA A 164 15.10 9.36 -7.76
N ALA A 165 14.55 10.56 -7.60
CA ALA A 165 15.15 11.59 -6.75
C ALA A 165 15.29 11.13 -5.29
N ARG A 166 14.31 10.37 -4.77
CA ARG A 166 14.38 9.81 -3.41
C ARG A 166 15.45 8.73 -3.29
N ILE A 167 15.57 7.83 -4.27
CA ILE A 167 16.62 6.81 -4.34
C ILE A 167 18.00 7.49 -4.35
N ASP A 168 18.19 8.48 -5.21
CA ASP A 168 19.45 9.23 -5.30
C ASP A 168 19.83 9.88 -3.96
N SER A 169 18.87 10.57 -3.33
CA SER A 169 19.07 11.20 -2.02
C SER A 169 19.50 10.19 -0.95
N ILE A 170 18.87 9.02 -0.90
CA ILE A 170 19.21 7.95 0.07
C ILE A 170 20.62 7.41 -0.22
N LEU A 171 20.91 7.03 -1.45
CA LEU A 171 22.19 6.42 -1.81
C LEU A 171 23.37 7.40 -1.61
N ILE A 172 23.19 8.68 -1.98
CA ILE A 172 24.23 9.71 -1.75
C ILE A 172 24.46 9.91 -0.24
N SER A 173 23.42 10.02 0.56
CA SER A 173 23.56 10.30 2.00
C SER A 173 24.08 9.10 2.79
N THR A 174 23.80 7.88 2.35
CA THR A 174 24.25 6.65 3.03
C THR A 174 25.57 6.09 2.51
N GLY A 175 25.97 6.47 1.30
CA GLY A 175 27.11 5.87 0.61
C GLY A 175 26.86 4.46 0.06
N ALA A 176 25.62 3.98 0.12
CA ALA A 176 25.23 2.68 -0.43
C ALA A 176 25.10 2.73 -1.95
N GLU A 177 25.38 1.61 -2.62
CA GLU A 177 25.25 1.50 -4.08
C GLU A 177 23.83 1.13 -4.51
N ARG A 178 23.09 0.40 -3.67
CA ARG A 178 21.79 -0.20 -4.00
C ARG A 178 20.86 -0.18 -2.80
N LEU A 179 19.56 -0.28 -3.11
CA LEU A 179 18.51 -0.47 -2.11
C LEU A 179 17.44 -1.44 -2.64
N SER A 180 16.63 -1.98 -1.74
CA SER A 180 15.46 -2.78 -2.08
C SER A 180 14.20 -1.92 -2.09
N LEU A 181 13.28 -2.18 -3.02
CA LEU A 181 11.97 -1.52 -3.10
C LEU A 181 10.87 -2.45 -2.59
N VAL A 182 9.98 -1.93 -1.76
CA VAL A 182 8.73 -2.61 -1.40
C VAL A 182 7.57 -1.70 -1.82
N GLY A 183 6.84 -2.10 -2.86
CA GLY A 183 5.74 -1.33 -3.44
C GLY A 183 4.38 -1.91 -3.08
N HIS A 184 3.47 -1.10 -2.56
CA HIS A 184 2.07 -1.49 -2.36
C HIS A 184 1.20 -0.92 -3.48
N SER A 185 0.32 -1.75 -4.07
CA SER A 185 -0.66 -1.29 -5.05
C SER A 185 0.01 -0.54 -6.22
N MET A 186 -0.39 0.69 -6.51
CA MET A 186 0.24 1.57 -7.51
C MET A 186 1.78 1.66 -7.33
N GLY A 187 2.30 1.53 -6.10
CA GLY A 187 3.74 1.61 -5.81
C GLY A 187 4.58 0.58 -6.58
N GLY A 188 4.02 -0.61 -6.89
CA GLY A 188 4.70 -1.59 -7.74
C GLY A 188 4.76 -1.15 -9.20
N LEU A 189 3.74 -0.45 -9.72
CA LEU A 189 3.77 0.13 -11.07
C LEU A 189 4.75 1.29 -11.15
N VAL A 190 4.83 2.12 -10.13
CA VAL A 190 5.82 3.20 -10.03
C VAL A 190 7.24 2.62 -9.99
N SER A 191 7.46 1.49 -9.32
CA SER A 191 8.76 0.79 -9.34
C SER A 191 9.11 0.28 -10.74
N ARG A 192 8.14 -0.21 -11.54
CA ARG A 192 8.34 -0.58 -12.95
C ARG A 192 8.66 0.65 -13.81
N ALA A 193 7.93 1.74 -13.66
CA ALA A 193 8.19 3.00 -14.35
C ALA A 193 9.60 3.54 -14.02
N TYR A 194 10.05 3.37 -12.78
CA TYR A 194 11.42 3.69 -12.37
C TYR A 194 12.45 2.83 -13.13
N LEU A 195 12.26 1.51 -13.20
CA LEU A 195 13.17 0.62 -13.93
C LEU A 195 13.27 0.99 -15.39
N ARG A 196 12.14 1.24 -16.06
CA ARG A 196 12.08 1.70 -17.44
C ARG A 196 12.91 2.96 -17.67
N ARG A 197 12.81 3.91 -16.73
CA ARG A 197 13.46 5.22 -16.85
C ARG A 197 14.94 5.21 -16.48
N CYS A 198 15.31 4.50 -15.40
CA CYS A 198 16.62 4.61 -14.75
C CYS A 198 17.42 3.30 -14.79
N GLY A 199 16.83 2.21 -15.26
CA GLY A 199 17.43 0.87 -15.19
C GLY A 199 17.47 0.30 -13.77
N ALA A 200 18.01 -0.91 -13.64
CA ALA A 200 18.04 -1.67 -12.39
C ALA A 200 19.34 -1.50 -11.58
N ALA A 201 20.32 -0.71 -12.06
CA ALA A 201 21.66 -0.66 -11.47
C ALA A 201 21.68 -0.32 -9.97
N ARG A 202 20.70 0.47 -9.49
CA ARG A 202 20.58 0.92 -8.08
C ARG A 202 19.58 0.11 -7.26
N VAL A 203 18.95 -0.89 -7.86
CA VAL A 203 17.93 -1.71 -7.20
C VAL A 203 18.47 -3.10 -6.97
N ASP A 204 18.45 -3.52 -5.70
CA ASP A 204 18.86 -4.87 -5.33
C ASP A 204 17.73 -5.87 -5.50
N ARG A 205 16.52 -5.51 -5.06
CA ARG A 205 15.33 -6.36 -5.07
C ARG A 205 14.05 -5.53 -5.15
N ILE A 206 13.01 -6.08 -5.74
CA ILE A 206 11.66 -5.49 -5.70
C ILE A 206 10.68 -6.51 -5.12
N VAL A 207 9.90 -6.07 -4.14
CA VAL A 207 8.74 -6.81 -3.62
C VAL A 207 7.50 -5.97 -3.83
N THR A 208 6.45 -6.53 -4.42
CA THR A 208 5.19 -5.83 -4.59
C THR A 208 4.05 -6.51 -3.85
N LEU A 209 3.18 -5.72 -3.24
CA LEU A 209 2.03 -6.14 -2.45
C LEU A 209 0.75 -5.68 -3.14
N GLY A 210 -0.07 -6.59 -3.64
CA GLY A 210 -1.35 -6.25 -4.28
C GLY A 210 -1.20 -5.20 -5.40
N SER A 211 -0.14 -5.24 -6.19
CA SER A 211 0.05 -4.28 -7.29
C SER A 211 -0.69 -4.75 -8.53
N PRO A 212 -1.49 -3.88 -9.19
CA PRO A 212 -2.27 -4.25 -10.37
C PRO A 212 -1.38 -4.27 -11.61
N HIS A 213 -0.45 -5.24 -11.70
CA HIS A 213 0.54 -5.32 -12.77
C HIS A 213 -0.07 -5.53 -14.17
N GLN A 214 -1.29 -6.07 -14.23
CA GLN A 214 -2.09 -6.23 -15.44
C GLN A 214 -3.40 -5.42 -15.38
N GLY A 215 -3.49 -4.49 -14.40
CA GLY A 215 -4.65 -3.63 -14.19
C GLY A 215 -5.70 -4.20 -13.26
N THR A 216 -6.71 -3.41 -12.98
CA THR A 216 -7.87 -3.80 -12.17
C THR A 216 -9.15 -3.16 -12.69
N GLU A 217 -10.26 -3.88 -12.63
CA GLU A 217 -11.59 -3.35 -12.99
C GLU A 217 -11.99 -2.17 -12.10
N LEU A 218 -11.60 -2.19 -10.82
CA LEU A 218 -11.91 -1.12 -9.88
C LEU A 218 -11.24 0.22 -10.25
N ALA A 219 -10.20 0.21 -11.09
CA ALA A 219 -9.61 1.43 -11.64
C ALA A 219 -10.55 2.15 -12.64
N GLY A 220 -11.67 1.53 -13.03
CA GLY A 220 -12.71 2.18 -13.84
C GLY A 220 -13.25 3.47 -13.21
N VAL A 221 -13.33 3.51 -11.87
CA VAL A 221 -13.79 4.69 -11.11
C VAL A 221 -12.64 5.54 -10.56
N ALA A 222 -11.38 5.16 -10.78
CA ALA A 222 -10.23 5.92 -10.32
C ALA A 222 -10.01 7.17 -11.17
N TYR A 223 -9.68 8.27 -10.51
CA TYR A 223 -9.43 9.57 -11.13
C TYR A 223 -7.93 9.83 -11.35
N GLY A 224 -7.61 10.71 -12.30
CA GLY A 224 -6.25 11.11 -12.62
C GLY A 224 -5.54 10.21 -13.63
N GLU A 225 -4.31 10.59 -14.00
CA GLU A 225 -3.52 9.85 -15.00
C GLU A 225 -3.09 8.48 -14.47
N ASN A 226 -2.64 8.44 -13.22
CA ASN A 226 -2.30 7.19 -12.53
C ASN A 226 -3.51 6.26 -12.40
N GLY A 227 -4.71 6.79 -12.09
CA GLY A 227 -5.95 6.02 -12.07
C GLY A 227 -6.24 5.39 -13.43
N ARG A 228 -6.14 6.17 -14.52
CA ARG A 228 -6.32 5.66 -15.89
C ARG A 228 -5.28 4.61 -16.27
N ALA A 229 -4.02 4.80 -15.85
CA ALA A 229 -2.95 3.85 -16.13
C ALA A 229 -3.16 2.48 -15.48
N MET A 230 -3.89 2.39 -14.36
CA MET A 230 -4.20 1.13 -13.67
C MET A 230 -5.41 0.37 -14.25
N ARG A 231 -6.12 0.92 -15.24
CA ARG A 231 -7.24 0.22 -15.91
C ARG A 231 -6.72 -0.95 -16.73
N ILE A 232 -7.45 -2.05 -16.71
CA ILE A 232 -7.16 -3.21 -17.60
C ILE A 232 -7.12 -2.73 -19.05
N GLY A 233 -6.09 -3.16 -19.80
CA GLY A 233 -5.92 -2.76 -21.19
C GLY A 233 -5.48 -1.32 -21.41
N SER A 234 -5.08 -0.59 -20.36
CA SER A 234 -4.56 0.77 -20.53
C SER A 234 -3.32 0.80 -21.44
N ALA A 235 -3.11 1.92 -22.14
CA ALA A 235 -1.94 2.11 -22.99
C ALA A 235 -0.63 1.92 -22.20
N TRP A 236 -0.59 2.36 -20.94
CA TRP A 236 0.58 2.18 -20.09
C TRP A 236 0.87 0.71 -19.80
N LEU A 237 -0.13 -0.09 -19.43
CA LEU A 237 0.05 -1.52 -19.12
C LEU A 237 0.39 -2.35 -20.35
N ASN A 238 -0.12 -1.95 -21.52
CA ASN A 238 0.13 -2.64 -22.81
C ASN A 238 1.46 -2.24 -23.45
N ASP A 239 2.15 -1.22 -22.95
CA ASP A 239 3.46 -0.85 -23.46
C ASP A 239 4.52 -1.87 -22.97
N PRO A 240 5.13 -2.65 -23.89
CA PRO A 240 6.11 -3.67 -23.53
C PRO A 240 7.36 -3.11 -22.84
N SER A 241 7.64 -1.82 -23.03
CA SER A 241 8.76 -1.18 -22.32
C SER A 241 8.57 -1.15 -20.79
N ASN A 242 7.34 -1.28 -20.28
CA ASN A 242 7.04 -1.29 -18.85
C ASN A 242 7.41 -2.60 -18.12
N VAL A 243 7.90 -3.60 -18.82
CA VAL A 243 8.49 -4.82 -18.22
C VAL A 243 10.01 -4.89 -18.44
N GLN A 244 10.58 -3.91 -19.14
CA GLN A 244 12.05 -3.84 -19.33
C GLN A 244 12.77 -3.62 -18.00
N GLY A 245 13.93 -4.24 -17.85
CA GLY A 245 14.79 -4.14 -16.68
C GLY A 245 14.38 -5.01 -15.50
N LEU A 246 13.25 -5.71 -15.55
CA LEU A 246 12.85 -6.62 -14.48
C LEU A 246 13.85 -7.76 -14.28
N GLU A 247 14.35 -8.33 -15.38
CA GLU A 247 15.36 -9.39 -15.40
C GLU A 247 16.74 -8.92 -14.92
N GLN A 248 16.97 -7.60 -14.92
CA GLN A 248 18.24 -6.97 -14.51
C GLN A 248 18.26 -6.65 -13.00
N VAL A 249 17.13 -6.78 -12.32
CA VAL A 249 17.06 -6.61 -10.85
C VAL A 249 17.89 -7.72 -10.20
N ARG A 250 18.93 -7.36 -9.46
CA ARG A 250 19.99 -8.28 -8.98
C ARG A 250 19.46 -9.53 -8.27
N ASN A 251 18.54 -9.35 -7.32
CA ASN A 251 17.93 -10.43 -6.53
C ASN A 251 16.46 -10.65 -6.91
N GLY A 252 16.09 -10.21 -8.13
CA GLY A 252 14.81 -10.46 -8.76
C GLY A 252 13.64 -9.65 -8.21
N VAL A 253 12.48 -9.96 -8.77
CA VAL A 253 11.19 -9.33 -8.43
C VAL A 253 10.28 -10.39 -7.83
N THR A 254 9.62 -10.08 -6.72
CA THR A 254 8.62 -10.93 -6.09
C THR A 254 7.29 -10.17 -5.99
N THR A 255 6.21 -10.78 -6.45
CA THR A 255 4.85 -10.24 -6.30
C THR A 255 4.11 -11.05 -5.24
N ILE A 256 3.48 -10.38 -4.28
CA ILE A 256 2.59 -10.97 -3.28
C ILE A 256 1.17 -10.56 -3.64
N ILE A 257 0.35 -11.55 -3.98
CA ILE A 257 -1.04 -11.36 -4.42
C ILE A 257 -1.97 -12.04 -3.43
N SER A 258 -3.13 -11.44 -3.18
CA SER A 258 -4.13 -12.05 -2.30
C SER A 258 -5.37 -12.46 -3.10
N ARG A 259 -5.84 -13.68 -2.86
CA ARG A 259 -7.14 -14.15 -3.39
C ARG A 259 -8.31 -13.29 -2.93
N ASP A 260 -8.13 -12.61 -1.80
CA ASP A 260 -9.13 -11.76 -1.17
C ASP A 260 -8.80 -10.27 -1.31
N ASP A 261 -8.02 -9.91 -2.33
CA ASP A 261 -7.81 -8.51 -2.67
C ASP A 261 -9.11 -7.88 -3.13
N ASN A 262 -9.57 -6.84 -2.43
CA ASN A 262 -10.81 -6.15 -2.72
C ASN A 262 -10.65 -4.95 -3.66
N ILE A 263 -9.44 -4.69 -4.13
CA ILE A 263 -9.12 -3.59 -5.05
C ILE A 263 -8.51 -4.11 -6.34
N VAL A 264 -7.57 -5.06 -6.29
CA VAL A 264 -7.02 -5.68 -7.50
C VAL A 264 -7.89 -6.89 -7.85
N ALA A 265 -8.78 -6.68 -8.82
CA ALA A 265 -9.67 -7.69 -9.35
C ALA A 265 -9.71 -7.62 -10.89
N PRO A 266 -9.48 -8.74 -11.58
CA PRO A 266 -9.17 -10.09 -11.07
C PRO A 266 -7.87 -10.12 -10.25
N TYR A 267 -7.83 -10.89 -9.14
CA TYR A 267 -6.69 -10.83 -8.22
C TYR A 267 -5.35 -11.28 -8.84
N ARG A 268 -5.39 -12.22 -9.82
CA ARG A 268 -4.20 -12.67 -10.56
C ARG A 268 -3.61 -11.61 -11.48
N ASN A 269 -4.30 -10.50 -11.72
CA ASN A 269 -3.73 -9.34 -12.38
C ASN A 269 -2.59 -8.69 -11.56
N GLY A 270 -2.41 -9.10 -10.32
CA GLY A 270 -1.22 -8.80 -9.53
C GLY A 270 0.02 -9.60 -9.89
N THR A 271 -0.06 -10.61 -10.76
CA THR A 271 1.11 -11.35 -11.25
C THR A 271 1.87 -10.54 -12.29
N LEU A 272 3.17 -10.77 -12.37
CA LEU A 272 4.05 -10.10 -13.31
C LEU A 272 4.94 -11.17 -14.00
N PRO A 273 5.09 -11.14 -15.34
CA PRO A 273 6.06 -11.98 -16.03
C PRO A 273 7.47 -11.80 -15.44
N LEU A 274 8.26 -12.86 -15.42
CA LEU A 274 9.63 -12.89 -14.90
C LEU A 274 9.75 -12.62 -13.37
N ALA A 275 8.63 -12.49 -12.65
CA ALA A 275 8.62 -12.35 -11.20
C ALA A 275 8.19 -13.64 -10.50
N ARG A 276 8.77 -13.89 -9.33
CA ARG A 276 8.25 -14.92 -8.42
C ARG A 276 6.91 -14.43 -7.84
N SER A 277 5.83 -15.21 -8.00
CA SER A 277 4.53 -14.87 -7.42
C SER A 277 4.26 -15.71 -6.17
N ILE A 278 3.88 -15.05 -5.08
CA ILE A 278 3.44 -15.66 -3.83
C ILE A 278 1.96 -15.33 -3.64
N GLU A 279 1.13 -16.37 -3.67
CA GLU A 279 -0.31 -16.23 -3.49
C GLU A 279 -0.68 -16.46 -2.03
N ILE A 280 -1.43 -15.52 -1.44
CA ILE A 280 -1.96 -15.58 -0.07
C ILE A 280 -3.48 -15.53 -0.09
N ALA A 281 -4.10 -15.78 1.05
CA ALA A 281 -5.55 -15.69 1.23
C ALA A 281 -5.91 -15.10 2.59
N GLY A 282 -7.17 -14.67 2.74
CA GLY A 282 -7.70 -14.15 3.99
C GLY A 282 -7.23 -12.72 4.32
N ILE A 283 -6.68 -11.95 3.37
CA ILE A 283 -6.13 -10.61 3.59
C ILE A 283 -6.60 -9.69 2.48
N GLY A 284 -7.28 -8.58 2.85
CA GLY A 284 -7.71 -7.54 1.93
C GLY A 284 -6.54 -6.66 1.46
N HIS A 285 -6.82 -5.79 0.51
CA HIS A 285 -5.83 -4.96 -0.17
C HIS A 285 -4.98 -4.10 0.76
N LEU A 286 -5.65 -3.22 1.53
CA LEU A 286 -4.95 -2.33 2.44
C LEU A 286 -4.41 -3.07 3.67
N SER A 287 -5.05 -4.16 4.07
CA SER A 287 -4.59 -5.01 5.17
C SER A 287 -3.22 -5.65 4.91
N MET A 288 -2.74 -5.73 3.66
CA MET A 288 -1.39 -6.22 3.36
C MET A 288 -0.30 -5.37 4.03
N VAL A 289 -0.49 -4.03 4.13
CA VAL A 289 0.49 -3.13 4.77
C VAL A 289 0.39 -3.11 6.30
N ALA A 290 -0.56 -3.82 6.88
CA ALA A 290 -0.76 -3.95 8.32
C ALA A 290 -0.72 -5.40 8.83
N SER A 291 -0.57 -6.37 7.93
CA SER A 291 -0.56 -7.79 8.26
C SER A 291 0.82 -8.29 8.65
N ARG A 292 0.92 -8.84 9.87
CA ARG A 292 2.16 -9.47 10.33
C ARG A 292 2.54 -10.67 9.47
N ALA A 293 1.57 -11.45 9.00
CA ALA A 293 1.83 -12.62 8.15
C ALA A 293 2.46 -12.21 6.79
N VAL A 294 1.94 -11.13 6.17
CA VAL A 294 2.52 -10.60 4.91
C VAL A 294 3.90 -10.02 5.16
N PHE A 295 4.08 -9.31 6.28
CA PHE A 295 5.37 -8.77 6.66
C PHE A 295 6.44 -9.86 6.79
N GLU A 296 6.14 -11.01 7.42
CA GLU A 296 7.10 -12.11 7.56
C GLU A 296 7.53 -12.67 6.19
N ILE A 297 6.62 -12.75 5.23
CA ILE A 297 6.94 -13.13 3.86
C ILE A 297 7.89 -12.09 3.23
N VAL A 298 7.57 -10.80 3.37
CA VAL A 298 8.41 -9.71 2.85
C VAL A 298 9.80 -9.73 3.49
N ALA A 299 9.87 -9.87 4.81
CA ALA A 299 11.14 -9.90 5.54
C ALA A 299 12.01 -11.11 5.09
N THR A 300 11.39 -12.27 4.90
CA THR A 300 12.09 -13.45 4.35
C THR A 300 12.64 -13.15 2.96
N VAL A 301 11.79 -12.64 2.05
CA VAL A 301 12.21 -12.30 0.68
C VAL A 301 13.34 -11.28 0.69
N LEU A 302 13.28 -10.26 1.55
CA LEU A 302 14.32 -9.24 1.66
C LEU A 302 15.65 -9.80 2.21
N SER A 303 15.61 -10.85 3.02
CA SER A 303 16.79 -11.48 3.62
C SER A 303 17.38 -12.61 2.76
N ASP A 304 16.65 -13.13 1.76
CA ASP A 304 17.13 -14.18 0.88
C ASP A 304 18.42 -13.73 0.14
N GLY A 305 19.49 -14.51 0.27
CA GLY A 305 20.79 -14.20 -0.35
C GLY A 305 21.65 -13.18 0.40
N GLN A 306 21.26 -12.77 1.61
CA GLN A 306 22.11 -11.97 2.47
C GLN A 306 22.98 -12.86 3.36
N PRO A 307 24.26 -12.49 3.61
CA PRO A 307 25.04 -13.17 4.64
C PRO A 307 24.34 -12.98 6.01
N PRO A 308 24.40 -14.00 6.89
CA PRO A 308 23.82 -13.87 8.22
C PRO A 308 24.37 -12.63 8.92
N ALA A 309 23.48 -11.86 9.57
CA ALA A 309 23.88 -10.65 10.31
C ALA A 309 24.99 -11.05 11.32
N ARG A 310 26.17 -10.41 11.19
CA ARG A 310 27.24 -10.57 12.18
C ARG A 310 26.73 -10.04 13.51
N GLY A 311 26.27 -10.92 14.41
CA GLY A 311 25.91 -10.47 15.75
C GLY A 311 24.81 -11.21 16.51
N SER A 312 24.43 -12.44 16.16
CA SER A 312 23.69 -13.31 17.10
C SER A 312 24.64 -14.40 17.62
N ARG A 313 25.60 -14.01 18.47
CA ARG A 313 26.15 -14.98 19.42
C ARG A 313 25.23 -15.00 20.63
N ALA A 314 24.79 -16.21 20.97
CA ALA A 314 23.96 -16.61 22.09
C ALA A 314 24.39 -16.01 23.44
#